data_90908258aedda0ae526fc22e5050b393
#
_entry.id   90908258aedda0ae526fc22e5050b393
#
_cell.length_a   1.000
_cell.length_b   1.000
_cell.length_c   1.000
_cell.angle_alpha   90.00
_cell.angle_beta   90.00
_cell.angle_gamma   90.00
#
_symmetry.space_group_name_H-M   'P 1'
#
loop_
_entity.id
_entity.type
_entity.pdbx_description
1 polymer ?
#
loop_
_entity_poly.entity_id
_entity_poly.type
_entity_poly.pdbx_seq_one_letter_code
_entity_poly.pdbx_strand_id
1 'polypeptide(L)'
;STCSFTFSNANCSQTKVCDCWNKEHSIPQSWFSKASPMKSDLFHVYPTDARVNNFRSNYPYAETSSTSYISGSTSALGRLGTSNVSGFSGTVYEPDDEFKGDIARTYFYMATRYADKCANWGGQTFSSASNGLTTAAAALFLKWHRADPVSVKETLRNDAVYVHQNNRNPFIDNPELAEYIWGTKKGESWYGTSTAVEQVLFTNLQVYPNTANQVVAVT
;
A
#
# COMPACT_ATOMS: atom_id res chain seq x y z
N SER A 1 -12.62 -12.87 2.84
CA SER A 1 -13.97 -12.88 2.27
C SER A 1 -14.20 -14.15 1.48
N THR A 2 -15.30 -14.79 1.69
CA THR A 2 -15.72 -15.98 0.94
C THR A 2 -16.44 -15.66 -0.37
N CYS A 3 -16.48 -14.37 -0.78
CA CYS A 3 -17.07 -13.99 -2.06
C CYS A 3 -16.22 -14.48 -3.23
N SER A 4 -16.86 -15.13 -4.18
CA SER A 4 -16.24 -15.52 -5.44
C SER A 4 -16.80 -14.67 -6.56
N PHE A 5 -15.93 -13.96 -7.29
CA PHE A 5 -16.31 -13.11 -8.39
C PHE A 5 -15.77 -13.64 -9.70
N THR A 6 -16.55 -13.50 -10.78
CA THR A 6 -16.07 -13.67 -12.15
C THR A 6 -15.83 -12.29 -12.78
N PHE A 7 -15.09 -12.24 -13.87
CA PHE A 7 -14.85 -10.98 -14.58
C PHE A 7 -16.15 -10.28 -15.01
N SER A 8 -17.17 -11.04 -15.36
CA SER A 8 -18.50 -10.54 -15.74
C SER A 8 -19.31 -9.93 -14.59
N ASN A 9 -18.94 -10.18 -13.33
CA ASN A 9 -19.59 -9.60 -12.15
C ASN A 9 -19.11 -8.17 -11.81
N ALA A 10 -18.49 -7.48 -12.74
CA ALA A 10 -18.05 -6.10 -12.51
C ALA A 10 -19.23 -5.11 -12.59
N ASN A 11 -19.25 -4.11 -11.69
CA ASN A 11 -20.11 -2.93 -11.76
C ASN A 11 -21.62 -3.20 -11.74
N CYS A 12 -22.12 -3.95 -10.77
CA CYS A 12 -23.55 -4.11 -10.51
C CYS A 12 -24.13 -2.99 -9.61
N SER A 13 -25.36 -3.18 -9.16
CA SER A 13 -26.10 -2.23 -8.33
C SER A 13 -25.56 -2.02 -6.90
N GLN A 14 -24.57 -2.81 -6.46
CA GLN A 14 -23.88 -2.68 -5.16
C GLN A 14 -24.81 -2.70 -3.94
N THR A 15 -25.92 -3.44 -4.04
CA THR A 15 -26.93 -3.47 -2.96
C THR A 15 -26.56 -4.42 -1.84
N LYS A 16 -25.83 -5.50 -2.17
CA LYS A 16 -25.39 -6.52 -1.22
C LYS A 16 -23.91 -6.81 -1.33
N VAL A 17 -23.34 -7.30 -0.26
CA VAL A 17 -22.00 -7.91 -0.27
C VAL A 17 -22.04 -9.18 -1.11
N CYS A 18 -21.00 -9.45 -1.86
CA CYS A 18 -20.85 -10.54 -2.82
C CYS A 18 -21.69 -10.44 -4.11
N ASP A 19 -22.39 -9.34 -4.37
CA ASP A 19 -23.10 -9.16 -5.63
C ASP A 19 -22.15 -8.96 -6.80
N CYS A 20 -21.17 -8.10 -6.64
CA CYS A 20 -20.18 -7.78 -7.67
C CYS A 20 -18.90 -7.17 -7.10
N TRP A 21 -17.93 -7.04 -7.98
CA TRP A 21 -16.69 -6.36 -7.68
C TRP A 21 -16.55 -5.06 -8.48
N ASN A 22 -15.72 -4.16 -7.98
CA ASN A 22 -15.24 -3.00 -8.74
C ASN A 22 -13.78 -2.69 -8.41
N LYS A 23 -13.25 -1.61 -8.97
CA LYS A 23 -11.87 -1.15 -8.76
C LYS A 23 -11.82 -0.28 -7.52
N GLU A 24 -11.19 -0.77 -6.46
CA GLU A 24 -10.84 0.03 -5.30
C GLU A 24 -9.52 0.77 -5.54
N HIS A 25 -9.53 2.08 -5.37
CA HIS A 25 -8.32 2.87 -5.23
C HIS A 25 -8.01 3.01 -3.75
N SER A 26 -7.06 2.23 -3.23
CA SER A 26 -6.73 2.23 -1.80
C SER A 26 -6.29 3.62 -1.32
N ILE A 27 -5.61 4.40 -2.15
CA ILE A 27 -5.49 5.85 -1.97
C ILE A 27 -6.64 6.50 -2.75
N PRO A 28 -7.60 7.17 -2.07
CA PRO A 28 -8.75 7.76 -2.74
C PRO A 28 -8.37 8.70 -3.88
N GLN A 29 -8.99 8.53 -5.03
CA GLN A 29 -8.71 9.36 -6.20
C GLN A 29 -8.92 10.86 -5.93
N SER A 30 -9.84 11.20 -5.02
CA SER A 30 -10.11 12.59 -4.61
C SER A 30 -8.91 13.24 -3.91
N TRP A 31 -8.06 12.46 -3.26
CA TRP A 31 -6.91 13.00 -2.54
C TRP A 31 -5.84 13.57 -3.47
N PHE A 32 -5.70 13.01 -4.67
CA PHE A 32 -4.76 13.48 -5.69
C PHE A 32 -5.45 14.02 -6.96
N SER A 33 -6.73 14.46 -6.82
CA SER A 33 -7.52 15.08 -7.90
C SER A 33 -7.63 14.23 -9.17
N LYS A 34 -7.64 12.89 -9.02
CA LYS A 34 -7.69 11.90 -10.13
C LYS A 34 -6.54 12.05 -11.13
N ALA A 35 -5.42 12.66 -10.71
CA ALA A 35 -4.30 12.94 -11.59
C ALA A 35 -3.56 11.65 -12.03
N SER A 36 -3.07 11.67 -13.27
CA SER A 36 -2.15 10.65 -13.76
C SER A 36 -0.71 10.98 -13.34
N PRO A 37 0.17 9.97 -13.21
CA PRO A 37 -0.05 8.54 -13.44
C PRO A 37 -0.70 7.80 -12.27
N MET A 38 -0.88 8.44 -11.09
CA MET A 38 -1.37 7.82 -9.87
C MET A 38 -2.69 7.06 -10.10
N LYS A 39 -3.64 7.68 -10.81
CA LYS A 39 -4.97 7.08 -11.06
C LYS A 39 -4.93 5.68 -11.68
N SER A 40 -3.92 5.39 -12.49
CA SER A 40 -3.78 4.11 -13.20
C SER A 40 -2.68 3.21 -12.64
N ASP A 41 -2.02 3.62 -11.56
CA ASP A 41 -0.98 2.80 -10.94
C ASP A 41 -1.59 1.56 -10.29
N LEU A 42 -1.25 0.39 -10.82
CA LEU A 42 -1.84 -0.88 -10.42
C LEU A 42 -1.49 -1.28 -8.98
N PHE A 43 -0.43 -0.71 -8.40
CA PHE A 43 -0.05 -1.06 -7.03
C PHE A 43 -1.04 -0.57 -5.97
N HIS A 44 -1.89 0.41 -6.27
CA HIS A 44 -2.92 0.83 -5.34
C HIS A 44 -4.35 0.61 -5.86
N VAL A 45 -4.52 -0.09 -6.98
CA VAL A 45 -5.83 -0.42 -7.56
C VAL A 45 -6.09 -1.90 -7.38
N TYR A 46 -7.10 -2.24 -6.60
CA TYR A 46 -7.46 -3.61 -6.26
C TYR A 46 -8.87 -3.98 -6.74
N PRO A 47 -9.10 -5.21 -7.20
CA PRO A 47 -10.44 -5.72 -7.29
C PRO A 47 -10.98 -5.92 -5.87
N THR A 48 -12.15 -5.38 -5.57
CA THR A 48 -12.78 -5.52 -4.26
C THR A 48 -14.29 -5.66 -4.39
N ASP A 49 -14.93 -6.17 -3.36
CA ASP A 49 -16.38 -6.16 -3.27
C ASP A 49 -16.91 -4.73 -3.43
N ALA A 50 -17.82 -4.52 -4.37
CA ALA A 50 -18.30 -3.19 -4.72
C ALA A 50 -19.10 -2.52 -3.60
N ARG A 51 -19.78 -3.30 -2.75
CA ARG A 51 -20.49 -2.80 -1.57
C ARG A 51 -19.52 -2.36 -0.49
N VAL A 52 -18.46 -3.14 -0.25
CA VAL A 52 -17.40 -2.81 0.69
C VAL A 52 -16.67 -1.55 0.27
N ASN A 53 -16.32 -1.42 -1.02
CA ASN A 53 -15.71 -0.23 -1.58
C ASN A 53 -16.60 1.00 -1.38
N ASN A 54 -17.89 0.88 -1.62
CA ASN A 54 -18.85 1.96 -1.40
C ASN A 54 -18.86 2.44 0.07
N PHE A 55 -18.86 1.50 1.03
CA PHE A 55 -18.79 1.84 2.46
C PHE A 55 -17.46 2.49 2.85
N ARG A 56 -16.35 1.95 2.33
CA ARG A 56 -15.03 2.54 2.59
C ARG A 56 -14.96 3.98 2.07
N SER A 57 -15.59 4.29 0.96
CA SER A 57 -15.64 5.65 0.42
C SER A 57 -14.23 6.26 0.26
N ASN A 58 -14.00 7.46 0.82
CA ASN A 58 -12.69 8.13 0.84
C ASN A 58 -12.11 8.25 2.26
N TYR A 59 -12.62 7.46 3.19
CA TYR A 59 -12.08 7.47 4.56
C TYR A 59 -10.65 6.95 4.59
N PRO A 60 -9.77 7.51 5.44
CA PRO A 60 -8.43 6.96 5.62
C PRO A 60 -8.47 5.56 6.22
N TYR A 61 -7.47 4.77 5.91
CA TYR A 61 -7.24 3.50 6.59
C TYR A 61 -6.64 3.77 7.96
N ALA A 62 -7.33 3.33 9.02
CA ALA A 62 -6.81 3.29 10.39
C ALA A 62 -7.63 2.33 11.24
N GLU A 63 -7.18 2.08 12.47
CA GLU A 63 -7.90 1.23 13.42
C GLU A 63 -9.04 1.99 14.09
N THR A 64 -10.11 1.26 14.44
CA THR A 64 -11.28 1.77 15.13
C THR A 64 -11.74 0.84 16.25
N SER A 65 -12.28 1.39 17.31
CA SER A 65 -12.96 0.61 18.36
C SER A 65 -14.39 0.19 17.97
N SER A 66 -14.86 0.60 16.78
CA SER A 66 -16.19 0.23 16.32
C SER A 66 -16.31 -1.28 16.13
N THR A 67 -17.42 -1.84 16.60
CA THR A 67 -17.80 -3.24 16.32
C THR A 67 -18.72 -3.36 15.12
N SER A 68 -19.06 -2.23 14.47
CA SER A 68 -19.95 -2.22 13.32
C SER A 68 -19.22 -2.74 12.09
N TYR A 69 -19.65 -3.90 11.65
CA TYR A 69 -19.26 -4.47 10.36
C TYR A 69 -20.17 -3.93 9.25
N ILE A 70 -19.72 -4.05 8.02
CA ILE A 70 -20.56 -3.75 6.87
C ILE A 70 -21.76 -4.69 6.88
N SER A 71 -22.96 -4.12 6.91
CA SER A 71 -24.22 -4.85 7.03
C SER A 71 -24.35 -5.99 5.99
N GLY A 72 -24.71 -7.16 6.46
CA GLY A 72 -24.98 -8.34 5.63
C GLY A 72 -23.84 -9.33 5.50
N SER A 73 -22.72 -9.12 6.20
CA SER A 73 -21.58 -10.04 6.23
C SER A 73 -21.50 -10.80 7.56
N THR A 74 -21.30 -12.11 7.46
CA THR A 74 -20.92 -12.97 8.59
C THR A 74 -19.41 -13.11 8.74
N SER A 75 -18.63 -12.58 7.79
CA SER A 75 -17.17 -12.56 7.80
C SER A 75 -16.66 -11.15 8.01
N ALA A 76 -15.50 -11.01 8.61
CA ALA A 76 -14.84 -9.74 8.81
C ALA A 76 -14.46 -9.10 7.46
N LEU A 77 -15.22 -8.09 7.04
CA LEU A 77 -15.00 -7.36 5.79
C LEU A 77 -14.41 -5.97 6.05
N GLY A 78 -13.84 -5.78 7.22
CA GLY A 78 -13.40 -4.51 7.72
C GLY A 78 -14.47 -3.77 8.52
N ARG A 79 -14.08 -2.66 9.12
CA ARG A 79 -14.90 -1.88 10.05
C ARG A 79 -14.87 -0.40 9.70
N LEU A 80 -15.99 0.27 9.88
CA LEU A 80 -16.10 1.71 9.73
C LEU A 80 -16.43 2.33 11.09
N GLY A 81 -15.70 3.33 11.54
CA GLY A 81 -15.96 3.96 12.82
C GLY A 81 -14.98 5.07 13.14
N THR A 82 -15.14 5.68 14.31
CA THR A 82 -14.21 6.70 14.79
C THR A 82 -12.85 6.06 15.11
N SER A 83 -11.78 6.73 14.67
CA SER A 83 -10.42 6.26 14.93
C SER A 83 -10.10 6.21 16.43
N ASN A 84 -9.39 5.14 16.84
CA ASN A 84 -8.74 5.03 18.13
C ASN A 84 -7.20 5.18 18.05
N VAL A 85 -6.69 5.51 16.86
CA VAL A 85 -5.26 5.72 16.62
C VAL A 85 -4.91 7.20 16.82
N SER A 86 -3.94 7.47 17.67
CA SER A 86 -3.43 8.83 17.88
C SER A 86 -2.91 9.42 16.58
N GLY A 87 -3.31 10.65 16.24
CA GLY A 87 -2.96 11.33 14.99
C GLY A 87 -3.94 11.08 13.85
N PHE A 88 -4.96 10.22 14.04
CA PHE A 88 -6.14 10.14 13.20
C PHE A 88 -7.37 10.63 13.94
N SER A 89 -8.28 11.26 13.22
CA SER A 89 -9.53 11.78 13.79
C SER A 89 -10.72 11.50 12.87
N GLY A 90 -11.91 11.47 13.45
CA GLY A 90 -13.15 11.22 12.71
C GLY A 90 -13.26 9.79 12.23
N THR A 91 -14.05 9.59 11.18
CA THR A 91 -14.34 8.28 10.62
C THR A 91 -13.14 7.73 9.82
N VAL A 92 -12.80 6.48 10.10
CA VAL A 92 -11.77 5.71 9.41
C VAL A 92 -12.32 4.35 8.99
N TYR A 93 -11.65 3.72 8.05
CA TYR A 93 -11.94 2.35 7.66
C TYR A 93 -10.78 1.45 8.09
N GLU A 94 -11.08 0.45 8.90
CA GLU A 94 -10.12 -0.59 9.29
C GLU A 94 -10.34 -1.82 8.41
N PRO A 95 -9.34 -2.22 7.60
CA PRO A 95 -9.44 -3.42 6.78
C PRO A 95 -9.37 -4.69 7.65
N ASP A 96 -9.75 -5.83 7.08
CA ASP A 96 -9.49 -7.13 7.69
C ASP A 96 -8.00 -7.33 7.94
N ASP A 97 -7.66 -8.07 9.00
CA ASP A 97 -6.27 -8.25 9.44
C ASP A 97 -5.39 -8.85 8.34
N GLU A 98 -5.94 -9.75 7.51
CA GLU A 98 -5.22 -10.38 6.39
C GLU A 98 -4.82 -9.42 5.24
N PHE A 99 -5.31 -8.17 5.26
CA PHE A 99 -4.99 -7.16 4.25
C PHE A 99 -4.23 -5.96 4.83
N LYS A 100 -3.98 -5.93 6.11
CA LYS A 100 -3.34 -4.78 6.75
C LYS A 100 -1.93 -4.56 6.24
N GLY A 101 -1.16 -5.62 6.10
CA GLY A 101 0.18 -5.57 5.52
C GLY A 101 0.18 -5.20 4.04
N ASP A 102 -0.74 -5.78 3.25
CA ASP A 102 -0.92 -5.44 1.84
C ASP A 102 -1.17 -3.93 1.65
N ILE A 103 -2.06 -3.35 2.48
CA ILE A 103 -2.36 -1.92 2.47
C ILE A 103 -1.14 -1.10 2.91
N ALA A 104 -0.46 -1.50 3.97
CA ALA A 104 0.73 -0.80 4.44
C ALA A 104 1.82 -0.72 3.34
N ARG A 105 2.14 -1.85 2.69
CA ARG A 105 3.13 -1.91 1.60
C ARG A 105 2.69 -1.11 0.37
N THR A 106 1.40 -1.03 0.13
CA THR A 106 0.83 -0.15 -0.91
C THR A 106 1.08 1.33 -0.58
N TYR A 107 0.83 1.75 0.65
CA TYR A 107 1.05 3.12 1.08
C TYR A 107 2.53 3.49 1.11
N PHE A 108 3.41 2.60 1.53
CA PHE A 108 4.86 2.78 1.44
C PHE A 108 5.31 2.98 -0.02
N TYR A 109 4.83 2.15 -0.93
CA TYR A 109 5.10 2.31 -2.36
C TYR A 109 4.64 3.66 -2.88
N MET A 110 3.40 4.05 -2.63
CA MET A 110 2.86 5.31 -3.13
C MET A 110 3.54 6.54 -2.54
N ALA A 111 3.91 6.50 -1.26
CA ALA A 111 4.68 7.56 -0.61
C ALA A 111 6.08 7.71 -1.22
N THR A 112 6.74 6.59 -1.56
CA THR A 112 8.08 6.59 -2.15
C THR A 112 8.04 6.94 -3.63
N ARG A 113 7.14 6.30 -4.39
CA ARG A 113 7.04 6.49 -5.86
C ARG A 113 6.63 7.91 -6.23
N TYR A 114 5.82 8.55 -5.40
CA TYR A 114 5.26 9.88 -5.63
C TYR A 114 5.66 10.87 -4.53
N ALA A 115 6.88 10.74 -4.01
CA ALA A 115 7.40 11.57 -2.92
C ALA A 115 7.35 13.08 -3.23
N ASP A 116 7.51 13.44 -4.51
CA ASP A 116 7.41 14.82 -5.01
C ASP A 116 5.97 15.38 -5.04
N LYS A 117 4.95 14.52 -4.90
CA LYS A 117 3.54 14.88 -5.04
C LYS A 117 2.70 14.61 -3.80
N CYS A 118 3.01 13.52 -3.09
CA CYS A 118 2.11 12.98 -2.05
C CYS A 118 1.94 13.89 -0.83
N ALA A 119 2.87 14.81 -0.59
CA ALA A 119 2.78 15.75 0.53
C ALA A 119 1.50 16.60 0.53
N ASN A 120 0.91 16.82 -0.65
CA ASN A 120 -0.29 17.62 -0.84
C ASN A 120 -1.56 16.76 -1.03
N TRP A 121 -1.46 15.44 -0.88
CA TRP A 121 -2.64 14.60 -0.99
C TRP A 121 -3.52 14.74 0.24
N GLY A 122 -4.82 14.56 0.04
CA GLY A 122 -5.80 14.67 1.13
C GLY A 122 -5.67 13.58 2.19
N GLY A 123 -6.55 13.67 3.17
CA GLY A 123 -6.58 12.75 4.30
C GLY A 123 -5.54 13.07 5.37
N GLN A 124 -5.46 12.17 6.34
CA GLN A 124 -4.57 12.32 7.49
C GLN A 124 -3.33 11.42 7.38
N THR A 125 -3.03 10.95 6.17
CA THR A 125 -2.07 9.89 5.91
C THR A 125 -0.76 10.42 5.31
N PHE A 126 -0.84 11.37 4.39
CA PHE A 126 0.31 11.89 3.66
C PHE A 126 0.80 13.22 4.20
N SER A 127 2.12 13.44 4.14
CA SER A 127 2.77 14.68 4.61
C SER A 127 4.19 14.74 4.07
N SER A 128 4.76 15.94 3.98
CA SER A 128 6.19 16.12 3.72
C SER A 128 7.10 15.75 4.90
N ALA A 129 6.53 15.55 6.10
CA ALA A 129 7.29 15.46 7.33
C ALA A 129 8.06 14.16 7.52
N SER A 130 7.53 13.02 7.10
CA SER A 130 8.13 11.69 7.36
C SER A 130 8.19 10.88 6.07
N ASN A 131 9.01 11.32 5.13
CA ASN A 131 9.21 10.62 3.86
C ASN A 131 7.88 10.28 3.15
N GLY A 132 6.99 11.27 3.05
CA GLY A 132 5.72 11.15 2.35
C GLY A 132 4.52 10.76 3.23
N LEU A 133 4.72 10.28 4.45
CA LEU A 133 3.66 9.90 5.38
C LEU A 133 3.63 10.84 6.60
N THR A 134 2.47 10.94 7.27
CA THR A 134 2.43 11.51 8.62
C THR A 134 3.10 10.55 9.60
N THR A 135 3.59 11.06 10.73
CA THR A 135 4.20 10.22 11.77
C THR A 135 3.22 9.14 12.27
N ALA A 136 1.94 9.50 12.42
CA ALA A 136 0.90 8.57 12.84
C ALA A 136 0.67 7.45 11.80
N ALA A 137 0.58 7.82 10.52
CA ALA A 137 0.40 6.85 9.44
C ALA A 137 1.61 5.92 9.28
N ALA A 138 2.82 6.46 9.37
CA ALA A 138 4.05 5.65 9.30
C ALA A 138 4.10 4.63 10.44
N ALA A 139 3.80 5.05 11.68
CA ALA A 139 3.77 4.15 12.84
C ALA A 139 2.71 3.05 12.71
N LEU A 140 1.50 3.41 12.27
CA LEU A 140 0.40 2.48 12.05
C LEU A 140 0.73 1.46 10.96
N PHE A 141 1.21 1.92 9.81
CA PHE A 141 1.52 1.03 8.70
C PHE A 141 2.72 0.14 8.97
N LEU A 142 3.72 0.60 9.73
CA LEU A 142 4.79 -0.28 10.23
C LEU A 142 4.25 -1.38 11.16
N LYS A 143 3.32 -1.03 12.05
CA LYS A 143 2.65 -2.02 12.91
C LYS A 143 1.95 -3.08 12.06
N TRP A 144 1.19 -2.68 11.06
CA TRP A 144 0.46 -3.59 10.16
C TRP A 144 1.40 -4.43 9.31
N HIS A 145 2.41 -3.81 8.74
CA HIS A 145 3.44 -4.47 7.93
C HIS A 145 4.18 -5.59 8.68
N ARG A 146 4.48 -5.37 9.98
CA ARG A 146 5.12 -6.36 10.85
C ARG A 146 4.18 -7.50 11.24
N ALA A 147 2.90 -7.19 11.41
CA ALA A 147 1.89 -8.15 11.84
C ALA A 147 1.40 -9.05 10.70
N ASP A 148 1.44 -8.54 9.47
CA ASP A 148 1.00 -9.22 8.26
C ASP A 148 2.11 -9.22 7.21
N PRO A 149 3.02 -10.23 7.24
CA PRO A 149 4.14 -10.36 6.33
C PRO A 149 3.71 -10.56 4.88
N VAL A 150 4.65 -10.33 3.94
CA VAL A 150 4.43 -10.52 2.50
C VAL A 150 3.91 -11.93 2.21
N SER A 151 2.78 -12.00 1.56
CA SER A 151 2.14 -13.24 1.14
C SER A 151 2.56 -13.67 -0.28
N VAL A 152 2.36 -14.95 -0.59
CA VAL A 152 2.53 -15.46 -1.96
C VAL A 152 1.64 -14.72 -2.95
N LYS A 153 0.42 -14.34 -2.55
CA LYS A 153 -0.51 -13.55 -3.37
C LYS A 153 0.10 -12.19 -3.76
N GLU A 154 0.75 -11.50 -2.83
CA GLU A 154 1.40 -10.23 -3.13
C GLU A 154 2.59 -10.39 -4.07
N THR A 155 3.42 -11.42 -3.87
CA THR A 155 4.56 -11.72 -4.76
C THR A 155 4.08 -11.96 -6.18
N LEU A 156 3.10 -12.85 -6.38
CA LEU A 156 2.52 -13.12 -7.70
C LEU A 156 1.88 -11.87 -8.33
N ARG A 157 1.25 -11.04 -7.52
CA ARG A 157 0.69 -9.76 -7.98
C ARG A 157 1.78 -8.78 -8.39
N ASN A 158 2.88 -8.70 -7.64
CA ASN A 158 4.04 -7.86 -7.97
C ASN A 158 4.64 -8.25 -9.32
N ASP A 159 4.77 -9.56 -9.57
CA ASP A 159 5.22 -10.10 -10.86
C ASP A 159 4.25 -9.75 -12.00
N ALA A 160 2.96 -9.93 -11.78
CA ALA A 160 1.94 -9.63 -12.79
C ALA A 160 1.88 -8.12 -13.12
N VAL A 161 1.97 -7.25 -12.11
CA VAL A 161 1.99 -5.80 -12.32
C VAL A 161 3.25 -5.37 -13.09
N TYR A 162 4.40 -5.99 -12.81
CA TYR A 162 5.64 -5.71 -13.55
C TYR A 162 5.48 -5.90 -15.06
N VAL A 163 4.78 -6.95 -15.49
CA VAL A 163 4.52 -7.21 -16.92
C VAL A 163 3.75 -6.07 -17.58
N HIS A 164 2.87 -5.38 -16.84
CA HIS A 164 1.99 -4.35 -17.39
C HIS A 164 2.52 -2.93 -17.23
N GLN A 165 3.26 -2.64 -16.15
CA GLN A 165 3.69 -1.25 -15.87
C GLN A 165 5.20 -1.10 -15.67
N ASN A 166 5.96 -2.19 -15.87
CA ASN A 166 7.43 -2.23 -15.91
C ASN A 166 8.12 -1.66 -14.67
N ASN A 167 7.47 -1.78 -13.50
CA ASN A 167 8.07 -1.50 -12.21
C ASN A 167 7.49 -2.42 -11.15
N ARG A 168 8.18 -2.52 -10.02
CA ARG A 168 7.82 -3.40 -8.90
C ARG A 168 7.58 -2.58 -7.64
N ASN A 169 6.82 -3.13 -6.70
CA ASN A 169 6.74 -2.60 -5.36
C ASN A 169 7.94 -3.12 -4.54
N PRO A 170 8.92 -2.27 -4.20
CA PRO A 170 10.13 -2.71 -3.49
C PRO A 170 9.84 -3.19 -2.08
N PHE A 171 8.72 -2.80 -1.46
CA PHE A 171 8.32 -3.25 -0.13
C PHE A 171 7.68 -4.65 -0.12
N ILE A 172 7.42 -5.22 -1.30
CA ILE A 172 7.09 -6.64 -1.47
C ILE A 172 8.37 -7.45 -1.72
N ASP A 173 9.27 -6.95 -2.57
CA ASP A 173 10.54 -7.63 -2.87
C ASP A 173 11.51 -7.62 -1.67
N ASN A 174 11.56 -6.50 -0.96
CA ASN A 174 12.45 -6.26 0.18
C ASN A 174 11.68 -5.59 1.32
N PRO A 175 10.84 -6.33 2.06
CA PRO A 175 9.94 -5.77 3.08
C PRO A 175 10.65 -4.95 4.14
N GLU A 176 11.88 -5.33 4.50
CA GLU A 176 12.69 -4.63 5.49
C GLU A 176 13.01 -3.16 5.14
N LEU A 177 12.91 -2.75 3.86
CA LEU A 177 13.11 -1.36 3.44
C LEU A 177 12.21 -0.38 4.23
N ALA A 178 11.03 -0.82 4.64
CA ALA A 178 10.14 -0.01 5.46
C ALA A 178 10.79 0.41 6.79
N GLU A 179 11.62 -0.45 7.37
CA GLU A 179 12.35 -0.16 8.61
C GLU A 179 13.43 0.91 8.43
N TYR A 180 14.08 0.93 7.27
CA TYR A 180 15.14 1.92 6.98
C TYR A 180 14.56 3.30 6.65
N ILE A 181 13.32 3.37 6.16
CA ILE A 181 12.70 4.64 5.79
C ILE A 181 11.88 5.23 6.94
N TRP A 182 11.07 4.41 7.62
CA TRP A 182 10.12 4.88 8.65
C TRP A 182 10.29 4.22 10.01
N GLY A 183 11.05 3.11 10.10
CA GLY A 183 11.14 2.27 11.29
C GLY A 183 12.39 2.46 12.12
N THR A 184 12.81 1.37 12.74
CA THR A 184 13.90 1.35 13.74
C THR A 184 15.29 1.51 13.14
N LYS A 185 15.45 1.23 11.84
CA LYS A 185 16.72 1.35 11.11
C LYS A 185 16.84 2.66 10.34
N LYS A 186 15.99 3.65 10.63
CA LYS A 186 16.02 4.94 9.96
C LYS A 186 17.36 5.64 10.12
N GLY A 187 17.98 5.97 8.99
CA GLY A 187 19.32 6.57 8.93
C GLY A 187 20.47 5.58 8.78
N GLU A 188 20.21 4.28 8.83
CA GLU A 188 21.16 3.26 8.46
C GLU A 188 21.21 3.05 6.94
N SER A 189 22.34 2.60 6.42
CA SER A 189 22.46 2.22 5.00
C SER A 189 21.89 0.83 4.78
N TRP A 190 21.11 0.65 3.72
CA TRP A 190 20.63 -0.65 3.29
C TRP A 190 21.51 -1.20 2.17
N TYR A 191 22.01 -2.42 2.35
CA TYR A 191 22.95 -3.06 1.42
C TYR A 191 22.32 -4.21 0.61
N GLY A 192 21.00 -4.34 0.66
CA GLY A 192 20.28 -5.46 0.06
C GLY A 192 20.25 -6.71 0.94
N THR A 193 19.37 -7.62 0.64
CA THR A 193 19.44 -8.98 1.15
C THR A 193 20.49 -9.71 0.35
N SER A 194 21.69 -9.85 0.91
CA SER A 194 22.71 -10.75 0.35
C SER A 194 22.16 -12.18 0.40
N THR A 195 21.59 -12.68 -0.68
CA THR A 195 21.59 -14.12 -0.91
C THR A 195 23.04 -14.49 -1.06
N ALA A 196 23.55 -15.34 -0.17
CA ALA A 196 24.94 -15.71 -0.08
C ALA A 196 25.42 -16.49 -1.32
N VAL A 197 25.62 -15.78 -2.41
CA VAL A 197 26.44 -16.21 -3.56
C VAL A 197 27.18 -14.97 -4.05
N GLU A 198 28.49 -14.98 -3.78
CA GLU A 198 29.50 -14.00 -4.15
C GLU A 198 29.49 -12.65 -3.41
N GLN A 199 30.27 -12.58 -2.33
CA GLN A 199 31.00 -11.37 -2.00
C GLN A 199 32.02 -11.10 -3.14
N VAL A 200 31.60 -10.44 -4.18
CA VAL A 200 32.52 -9.70 -5.03
C VAL A 200 32.84 -8.43 -4.22
N LEU A 201 34.00 -8.41 -3.60
CA LEU A 201 34.56 -7.23 -2.98
C LEU A 201 34.83 -6.18 -4.08
N PHE A 202 33.84 -5.34 -4.36
CA PHE A 202 34.09 -4.13 -5.12
C PHE A 202 34.73 -3.10 -4.21
N THR A 203 36.04 -3.09 -4.15
CA THR A 203 36.82 -2.15 -3.32
C THR A 203 36.76 -0.71 -3.82
N ASN A 204 36.14 -0.43 -4.98
CA ASN A 204 36.05 0.91 -5.57
C ASN A 204 34.80 1.11 -6.44
N LEU A 205 33.58 0.74 -5.96
CA LEU A 205 32.38 1.08 -6.69
C LEU A 205 31.98 2.53 -6.40
N GLN A 206 32.23 3.44 -7.32
CA GLN A 206 31.63 4.77 -7.32
C GLN A 206 30.33 4.74 -8.13
N VAL A 207 29.18 4.89 -7.48
CA VAL A 207 27.88 5.00 -8.13
C VAL A 207 27.61 6.46 -8.42
N TYR A 208 27.65 6.85 -9.68
CA TYR A 208 27.20 8.17 -10.12
C TYR A 208 25.73 8.07 -10.56
N PRO A 209 24.86 9.02 -10.18
CA PRO A 209 23.51 9.08 -10.72
C PRO A 209 23.60 9.42 -12.21
N ASN A 210 23.16 8.48 -13.04
CA ASN A 210 23.03 8.69 -14.47
C ASN A 210 21.59 9.01 -14.81
N THR A 211 21.37 10.07 -15.60
CA THR A 211 20.06 10.52 -16.08
C THR A 211 19.44 9.61 -17.14
N ALA A 212 20.09 8.52 -17.50
CA ALA A 212 19.60 7.50 -18.40
C ALA A 212 19.78 6.11 -17.77
N ASN A 213 18.70 5.56 -17.24
CA ASN A 213 18.40 4.18 -16.80
C ASN A 213 19.35 3.03 -17.22
N GLN A 214 20.66 3.16 -17.06
CA GLN A 214 21.60 2.06 -17.27
C GLN A 214 22.58 1.96 -16.09
N VAL A 215 22.63 0.78 -15.49
CA VAL A 215 23.70 0.41 -14.57
C VAL A 215 24.95 0.11 -15.40
N VAL A 216 25.96 0.94 -15.31
CA VAL A 216 27.27 0.66 -15.89
C VAL A 216 28.14 0.06 -14.78
N ALA A 217 28.43 -1.22 -14.88
CA ALA A 217 29.48 -1.84 -14.09
C ALA A 217 30.84 -1.47 -14.74
N VAL A 218 31.71 -0.82 -13.99
CA VAL A 218 33.09 -0.60 -14.41
C VAL A 218 33.96 -1.57 -13.62
N THR A 219 34.68 -2.40 -14.36
CA THR A 219 35.69 -3.34 -13.87
C THR A 219 36.89 -2.63 -13.24
#